data_5e5c9340caace9863b516607e5309483
#
_entry.id   5e5c9340caace9863b516607e5309483
#
_cell.length_a   1.000
_cell.length_b   1.000
_cell.length_c   1.000
_cell.angle_alpha   90.00
_cell.angle_beta   90.00
_cell.angle_gamma   90.00
#
_symmetry.space_group_name_H-M   'P 1'
#
loop_
_entity.id
_entity.type
_entity.pdbx_description
1 polymer ?
#
loop_
_entity_poly.entity_id
_entity_poly.type
_entity_poly.pdbx_seq_one_letter_code
_entity_poly.pdbx_strand_id
1 'polypeptide(L)'
;MLKHRQYLVFSKTIAIFAIKIAKTMYAKYIKREVADLNGTGRTQACYKMELQSMNFQQFVNLCHREGRMDESQILGVLSLVSEKLALCMAEGFSVKLDGIGTFNAKLGVRSDMLPDAFEEGESSRNAKSIMVNGVSYRADKDLIRNTDRKCTLVRGGESRLKKSPFTLEERIQKARDFMKAHMFMKVPDYVQLTGLSRSTAAEELRKLASDPSTGITSRGQRSQKLYILRPEAVK
;
A
#
# COMPACT_ATOMS: atom_id res chain seq x y z
N MET A 1 55.64 8.69 -15.35
CA MET A 1 54.79 7.53 -14.98
C MET A 1 53.56 7.85 -14.10
N LEU A 2 53.52 8.92 -13.34
CA LEU A 2 52.39 9.26 -12.46
C LEU A 2 51.13 9.77 -13.20
N LYS A 3 51.26 10.49 -14.32
CA LYS A 3 50.10 11.05 -15.07
C LYS A 3 49.22 9.95 -15.73
N HIS A 4 49.80 8.85 -16.13
CA HIS A 4 49.05 7.76 -16.77
C HIS A 4 48.13 6.98 -15.79
N ARG A 5 48.53 6.91 -14.53
CA ARG A 5 47.70 6.25 -13.47
C ARG A 5 46.46 7.06 -13.08
N GLN A 6 46.58 8.39 -13.06
CA GLN A 6 45.44 9.26 -12.78
C GLN A 6 44.35 9.21 -13.87
N TYR A 7 44.74 9.17 -15.14
CA TYR A 7 43.79 9.04 -16.24
C TYR A 7 43.04 7.69 -16.26
N LEU A 8 43.70 6.61 -15.85
CA LEU A 8 43.06 5.28 -15.79
C LEU A 8 42.06 5.18 -14.64
N VAL A 9 42.30 5.82 -13.51
CA VAL A 9 41.37 5.86 -12.37
C VAL A 9 40.17 6.73 -12.70
N PHE A 10 40.36 7.88 -13.33
CA PHE A 10 39.27 8.76 -13.77
C PHE A 10 38.38 8.09 -14.83
N SER A 11 38.96 7.40 -15.79
CA SER A 11 38.23 6.64 -16.81
C SER A 11 37.40 5.50 -16.21
N LYS A 12 37.94 4.74 -15.25
CA LYS A 12 37.20 3.69 -14.55
C LYS A 12 36.05 4.24 -13.68
N THR A 13 36.27 5.38 -13.02
CA THR A 13 35.26 6.03 -12.20
C THR A 13 34.11 6.56 -13.07
N ILE A 14 34.41 7.15 -14.22
CA ILE A 14 33.40 7.60 -15.19
C ILE A 14 32.64 6.42 -15.80
N ALA A 15 33.34 5.33 -16.13
CA ALA A 15 32.69 4.12 -16.64
C ALA A 15 31.78 3.46 -15.60
N ILE A 16 32.18 3.39 -14.33
CA ILE A 16 31.38 2.88 -13.22
C ILE A 16 30.16 3.79 -12.98
N PHE A 17 30.33 5.12 -13.08
CA PHE A 17 29.25 6.07 -12.96
C PHE A 17 28.27 6.00 -14.15
N ALA A 18 28.77 5.84 -15.36
CA ALA A 18 27.95 5.63 -16.56
C ALA A 18 27.19 4.31 -16.52
N ILE A 19 27.81 3.23 -16.03
CA ILE A 19 27.13 1.94 -15.82
C ILE A 19 26.09 2.04 -14.70
N LYS A 20 26.33 2.83 -13.66
CA LYS A 20 25.38 3.07 -12.57
C LYS A 20 24.19 3.92 -13.02
N ILE A 21 24.41 4.88 -13.93
CA ILE A 21 23.35 5.69 -14.56
C ILE A 21 22.56 4.84 -15.57
N ALA A 22 23.23 4.01 -16.37
CA ALA A 22 22.57 3.09 -17.31
C ALA A 22 21.71 2.04 -16.57
N LYS A 23 22.09 1.65 -15.34
CA LYS A 23 21.32 0.72 -14.49
C LYS A 23 20.03 1.33 -13.92
N THR A 24 19.87 2.66 -14.02
CA THR A 24 18.71 3.41 -13.51
C THR A 24 17.63 3.65 -14.57
N MET A 25 17.83 3.27 -15.83
CA MET A 25 16.91 3.53 -16.93
C MET A 25 15.80 2.48 -17.10
N TYR A 26 15.83 1.39 -16.35
CA TYR A 26 14.84 0.32 -16.50
C TYR A 26 14.03 0.13 -15.21
N ALA A 27 12.72 0.18 -15.32
CA ALA A 27 11.83 -0.17 -14.23
C ALA A 27 11.60 -1.69 -14.20
N LYS A 28 11.86 -2.32 -13.06
CA LYS A 28 11.59 -3.73 -12.88
C LYS A 28 10.13 -3.96 -12.51
N TYR A 29 9.53 -5.00 -13.07
CA TYR A 29 8.21 -5.45 -12.64
C TYR A 29 8.26 -6.88 -12.15
N ILE A 30 7.44 -7.20 -11.16
CA ILE A 30 7.21 -8.54 -10.65
C ILE A 30 5.81 -9.02 -11.06
N LYS A 31 5.73 -10.27 -11.47
CA LYS A 31 4.47 -10.98 -11.67
C LYS A 31 4.02 -11.52 -10.31
N ARG A 32 2.89 -11.06 -9.82
CA ARG A 32 2.33 -11.46 -8.54
C ARG A 32 1.08 -12.28 -8.73
N GLU A 33 1.01 -13.41 -8.05
CA GLU A 33 -0.21 -14.20 -7.94
C GLU A 33 -1.23 -13.48 -7.05
N VAL A 34 -2.48 -13.40 -7.51
CA VAL A 34 -3.59 -12.79 -6.77
C VAL A 34 -4.60 -13.88 -6.43
N ALA A 35 -5.20 -13.78 -5.24
CA ALA A 35 -6.27 -14.68 -4.84
C ALA A 35 -7.46 -14.54 -5.81
N ASP A 36 -8.08 -15.67 -6.12
CA ASP A 36 -9.29 -15.70 -6.92
C ASP A 36 -10.47 -15.16 -6.08
N LEU A 37 -10.77 -13.88 -6.27
CA LEU A 37 -11.89 -13.22 -5.58
C LEU A 37 -13.26 -13.61 -6.16
N ASN A 38 -13.28 -14.12 -7.38
CA ASN A 38 -14.50 -14.42 -8.11
C ASN A 38 -14.88 -15.91 -8.08
N GLY A 39 -14.10 -16.77 -7.38
CA GLY A 39 -14.39 -18.19 -7.26
C GLY A 39 -14.30 -18.98 -8.57
N THR A 40 -13.57 -18.49 -9.57
CA THR A 40 -13.44 -19.11 -10.89
C THR A 40 -12.50 -20.32 -10.91
N GLY A 41 -11.83 -20.59 -9.80
CA GLY A 41 -10.81 -21.67 -9.68
C GLY A 41 -9.53 -21.37 -10.45
N ARG A 42 -9.39 -20.19 -11.07
CA ARG A 42 -8.21 -19.80 -11.85
C ARG A 42 -7.38 -18.80 -11.07
N THR A 43 -6.09 -19.10 -10.95
CA THR A 43 -5.13 -18.18 -10.37
C THR A 43 -4.95 -16.98 -11.30
N GLN A 44 -5.24 -15.78 -10.81
CA GLN A 44 -5.01 -14.55 -11.57
C GLN A 44 -3.61 -14.02 -11.27
N ALA A 45 -3.01 -13.35 -12.23
CA ALA A 45 -1.73 -12.68 -12.09
C ALA A 45 -1.91 -11.17 -12.25
N CYS A 46 -1.33 -10.39 -11.35
CA CYS A 46 -1.15 -8.96 -11.54
C CYS A 46 0.33 -8.62 -11.71
N TYR A 47 0.59 -7.51 -12.39
CA TYR A 47 1.95 -6.99 -12.57
C TYR A 47 2.14 -5.78 -11.66
N LYS A 48 3.22 -5.77 -10.91
CA LYS A 48 3.55 -4.69 -9.98
C LYS A 48 4.97 -4.21 -10.23
N MET A 49 5.14 -2.89 -10.38
CA MET A 49 6.46 -2.29 -10.49
C MET A 49 7.19 -2.36 -9.15
N GLU A 50 8.48 -2.67 -9.17
CA GLU A 50 9.36 -2.50 -8.01
C GLU A 50 9.65 -1.01 -7.83
N LEU A 51 9.03 -0.41 -6.83
CA LEU A 51 9.15 1.01 -6.57
C LEU A 51 10.43 1.31 -5.79
N GLN A 52 11.16 2.31 -6.25
CA GLN A 52 12.23 2.96 -5.50
C GLN A 52 11.71 4.29 -4.97
N SER A 53 12.06 4.65 -3.74
CA SER A 53 11.71 5.94 -3.19
C SER A 53 12.70 7.01 -3.63
N MET A 54 12.17 8.13 -4.13
CA MET A 54 12.91 9.35 -4.40
C MET A 54 12.44 10.38 -3.38
N ASN A 55 13.37 10.98 -2.65
CA ASN A 55 13.02 12.04 -1.71
C ASN A 55 12.84 13.40 -2.43
N PHE A 56 12.27 14.35 -1.71
CA PHE A 56 11.95 15.67 -2.26
C PHE A 56 13.19 16.38 -2.83
N GLN A 57 14.31 16.37 -2.11
CA GLN A 57 15.56 17.01 -2.54
C GLN A 57 16.13 16.37 -3.82
N GLN A 58 16.05 15.04 -3.93
CA GLN A 58 16.49 14.34 -5.15
C GLN A 58 15.63 14.73 -6.36
N PHE A 59 14.33 14.92 -6.14
CA PHE A 59 13.43 15.39 -7.19
C PHE A 59 13.74 16.82 -7.62
N VAL A 60 13.95 17.73 -6.66
CA VAL A 60 14.35 19.13 -6.93
C VAL A 60 15.66 19.19 -7.71
N ASN A 61 16.68 18.42 -7.29
CA ASN A 61 17.95 18.35 -8.00
C ASN A 61 17.82 17.82 -9.44
N LEU A 62 16.89 16.89 -9.67
CA LEU A 62 16.59 16.41 -11.02
C LEU A 62 15.99 17.53 -11.88
N CYS A 63 15.02 18.28 -11.35
CA CYS A 63 14.41 19.42 -12.03
C CYS A 63 15.42 20.53 -12.32
N HIS A 64 16.32 20.84 -11.37
CA HIS A 64 17.39 21.84 -11.55
C HIS A 64 18.31 21.47 -12.69
N ARG A 65 18.80 20.22 -12.74
CA ARG A 65 19.71 19.77 -13.80
C ARG A 65 19.13 19.83 -15.22
N GLU A 66 17.85 19.53 -15.34
CA GLU A 66 17.17 19.42 -16.64
C GLU A 66 16.45 20.72 -17.04
N GLY A 67 15.96 21.47 -16.07
CA GLY A 67 15.06 22.62 -16.29
C GLY A 67 15.74 23.98 -16.37
N ARG A 68 17.06 24.09 -16.14
CA ARG A 68 17.79 25.37 -16.09
C ARG A 68 17.21 26.41 -15.12
N MET A 69 16.49 25.96 -14.10
CA MET A 69 15.95 26.79 -13.04
C MET A 69 16.78 26.60 -11.77
N ASP A 70 16.95 27.65 -11.01
CA ASP A 70 17.62 27.55 -9.71
C ASP A 70 16.81 26.73 -8.72
N GLU A 71 17.52 26.01 -7.86
CA GLU A 71 16.94 25.13 -6.85
C GLU A 71 15.95 25.88 -5.94
N SER A 72 16.29 27.10 -5.53
CA SER A 72 15.46 27.99 -4.74
C SER A 72 14.13 28.35 -5.43
N GLN A 73 14.19 28.59 -6.74
CA GLN A 73 13.00 28.88 -7.55
C GLN A 73 12.06 27.67 -7.63
N ILE A 74 12.63 26.47 -7.86
CA ILE A 74 11.86 25.22 -7.90
C ILE A 74 11.18 24.98 -6.55
N LEU A 75 11.90 25.15 -5.44
CA LEU A 75 11.37 25.02 -4.10
C LEU A 75 10.23 26.02 -3.84
N GLY A 76 10.44 27.29 -4.23
CA GLY A 76 9.42 28.33 -4.08
C GLY A 76 8.12 28.03 -4.84
N VAL A 77 8.26 27.59 -6.09
CA VAL A 77 7.08 27.21 -6.92
C VAL A 77 6.34 26.01 -6.33
N LEU A 78 7.04 24.96 -5.92
CA LEU A 78 6.42 23.76 -5.35
C LEU A 78 5.72 24.07 -4.00
N SER A 79 6.33 24.92 -3.18
CA SER A 79 5.72 25.37 -1.92
C SER A 79 4.45 26.19 -2.17
N LEU A 80 4.50 27.12 -3.12
CA LEU A 80 3.33 27.94 -3.49
C LEU A 80 2.19 27.07 -4.05
N VAL A 81 2.50 26.11 -4.92
CA VAL A 81 1.50 25.18 -5.48
C VAL A 81 0.84 24.37 -4.36
N SER A 82 1.63 23.83 -3.42
CA SER A 82 1.09 23.08 -2.28
C SER A 82 0.16 23.93 -1.41
N GLU A 83 0.56 25.17 -1.09
CA GLU A 83 -0.26 26.08 -0.30
C GLU A 83 -1.58 26.44 -1.01
N LYS A 84 -1.51 26.77 -2.29
CA LYS A 84 -2.71 27.18 -3.05
C LYS A 84 -3.65 26.01 -3.31
N LEU A 85 -3.13 24.79 -3.52
CA LEU A 85 -3.94 23.57 -3.59
C LEU A 85 -4.74 23.36 -2.29
N ALA A 86 -4.08 23.48 -1.13
CA ALA A 86 -4.74 23.34 0.16
C ALA A 86 -5.82 24.40 0.38
N LEU A 87 -5.53 25.65 0.04
CA LEU A 87 -6.48 26.76 0.16
C LEU A 87 -7.72 26.53 -0.72
N CYS A 88 -7.53 26.31 -2.01
CA CYS A 88 -8.65 26.11 -2.94
C CYS A 88 -9.51 24.89 -2.53
N MET A 89 -8.88 23.77 -2.14
CA MET A 89 -9.64 22.61 -1.68
C MET A 89 -10.40 22.86 -0.37
N ALA A 90 -9.86 23.69 0.53
CA ALA A 90 -10.57 24.10 1.75
C ALA A 90 -11.80 24.95 1.46
N GLU A 91 -11.77 25.74 0.38
CA GLU A 91 -12.91 26.53 -0.13
C GLU A 91 -13.91 25.70 -0.95
N GLY A 92 -13.67 24.38 -1.11
CA GLY A 92 -14.57 23.46 -1.80
C GLY A 92 -14.32 23.33 -3.31
N PHE A 93 -13.23 23.89 -3.83
CA PHE A 93 -12.91 23.76 -5.24
C PHE A 93 -12.27 22.41 -5.57
N SER A 94 -12.63 21.88 -6.74
CA SER A 94 -11.90 20.83 -7.44
C SER A 94 -10.78 21.48 -8.25
N VAL A 95 -9.53 21.17 -7.93
CA VAL A 95 -8.37 21.81 -8.59
C VAL A 95 -7.79 20.90 -9.65
N LYS A 96 -7.82 21.32 -10.90
CA LYS A 96 -7.19 20.63 -12.03
C LYS A 96 -5.88 21.32 -12.40
N LEU A 97 -4.80 20.56 -12.40
CA LEU A 97 -3.51 20.95 -12.95
C LEU A 97 -3.26 20.16 -14.24
N ASP A 98 -3.24 20.87 -15.37
CA ASP A 98 -3.04 20.23 -16.68
C ASP A 98 -1.70 19.52 -16.74
N GLY A 99 -1.70 18.31 -17.30
CA GLY A 99 -0.52 17.44 -17.34
C GLY A 99 -0.14 16.78 -16.01
N ILE A 100 -0.83 17.09 -14.91
CA ILE A 100 -0.62 16.45 -13.58
C ILE A 100 -1.86 15.66 -13.20
N GLY A 101 -2.98 16.35 -12.96
CA GLY A 101 -4.21 15.69 -12.54
C GLY A 101 -5.16 16.59 -11.78
N THR A 102 -6.19 15.99 -11.23
CA THR A 102 -7.26 16.68 -10.48
C THR A 102 -7.22 16.27 -9.01
N PHE A 103 -7.33 17.24 -8.13
CA PHE A 103 -7.30 17.11 -6.67
C PHE A 103 -8.63 17.54 -6.07
N ASN A 104 -9.19 16.74 -5.17
CA ASN A 104 -10.44 17.05 -4.46
C ASN A 104 -10.29 16.67 -2.98
N ALA A 105 -10.79 17.52 -2.08
CA ALA A 105 -10.88 17.18 -0.68
C ALA A 105 -11.88 16.03 -0.46
N LYS A 106 -11.59 15.15 0.48
CA LYS A 106 -12.50 14.11 0.97
C LYS A 106 -12.91 14.43 2.39
N LEU A 107 -14.20 14.41 2.64
CA LEU A 107 -14.75 14.56 3.97
C LEU A 107 -14.93 13.22 4.65
N GLY A 108 -14.88 13.25 5.97
CA GLY A 108 -15.17 12.10 6.82
C GLY A 108 -15.56 12.56 8.22
N VAL A 109 -16.10 11.63 8.98
CA VAL A 109 -16.44 11.84 10.39
C VAL A 109 -15.17 11.77 11.22
N ARG A 110 -15.05 12.62 12.25
CA ARG A 110 -13.95 12.58 13.23
C ARG A 110 -13.86 11.20 13.86
N SER A 111 -12.64 10.76 14.14
CA SER A 111 -12.36 9.39 14.60
C SER A 111 -12.94 9.06 15.99
N ASP A 112 -13.32 10.06 16.76
CA ASP A 112 -13.95 9.96 18.08
C ASP A 112 -15.47 9.80 18.01
N MET A 113 -16.07 9.86 16.80
CA MET A 113 -17.51 9.78 16.57
C MET A 113 -17.90 8.54 15.78
N LEU A 114 -19.12 8.05 16.04
CA LEU A 114 -19.69 6.93 15.30
C LEU A 114 -20.07 7.38 13.86
N PRO A 115 -19.98 6.48 12.87
CA PRO A 115 -20.50 6.75 11.52
C PRO A 115 -22.00 7.04 11.56
N ASP A 116 -22.46 7.91 10.66
CA ASP A 116 -23.91 8.15 10.49
C ASP A 116 -24.55 7.00 9.74
N ALA A 117 -25.75 6.59 10.18
CA ALA A 117 -26.68 5.85 9.35
C ALA A 117 -27.58 6.87 8.61
N PHE A 118 -27.96 6.55 7.37
CA PHE A 118 -28.87 7.40 6.59
C PHE A 118 -30.30 6.84 6.77
N GLU A 119 -30.85 6.99 7.99
CA GLU A 119 -32.20 6.54 8.33
C GLU A 119 -33.14 7.73 8.53
N GLU A 120 -34.42 7.54 8.16
CA GLU A 120 -35.46 8.56 8.35
C GLU A 120 -35.69 8.81 9.85
N GLY A 121 -35.48 10.06 10.28
CA GLY A 121 -35.71 10.50 11.67
C GLY A 121 -34.44 10.74 12.51
N GLU A 122 -33.25 10.47 12.00
CA GLU A 122 -32.02 10.88 12.69
C GLU A 122 -31.77 12.40 12.59
N SER A 123 -31.31 12.97 13.69
CA SER A 123 -30.92 14.39 13.72
C SER A 123 -29.73 14.63 12.81
N SER A 124 -29.79 15.66 11.94
CA SER A 124 -28.68 16.05 11.08
C SER A 124 -27.43 16.34 11.90
N ARG A 125 -26.31 15.74 11.53
CA ARG A 125 -25.05 15.88 12.21
C ARG A 125 -24.52 17.31 12.12
N ASN A 126 -23.94 17.82 13.21
CA ASN A 126 -23.31 19.13 13.23
C ASN A 126 -22.03 19.13 12.34
N ALA A 127 -21.84 20.19 11.56
CA ALA A 127 -20.65 20.38 10.71
C ALA A 127 -19.32 20.25 11.48
N LYS A 128 -19.29 20.57 12.79
CA LYS A 128 -18.10 20.41 13.66
C LYS A 128 -17.61 18.96 13.79
N SER A 129 -18.47 17.97 13.53
CA SER A 129 -18.12 16.55 13.57
C SER A 129 -17.59 16.03 12.23
N ILE A 130 -17.61 16.84 11.19
CA ILE A 130 -17.10 16.54 9.87
C ILE A 130 -15.74 17.20 9.69
N MET A 131 -14.80 16.51 9.05
CA MET A 131 -13.46 17.02 8.79
C MET A 131 -12.96 16.56 7.42
N VAL A 132 -11.97 17.26 6.87
CA VAL A 132 -11.22 16.76 5.72
C VAL A 132 -10.32 15.63 6.23
N ASN A 133 -10.56 14.41 5.78
CA ASN A 133 -9.79 13.23 6.17
C ASN A 133 -8.86 12.70 5.08
N GLY A 134 -8.82 13.37 3.95
CA GLY A 134 -7.92 13.01 2.84
C GLY A 134 -8.13 13.86 1.60
N VAL A 135 -7.28 13.57 0.62
CA VAL A 135 -7.37 14.17 -0.72
C VAL A 135 -7.46 13.04 -1.74
N SER A 136 -8.42 13.13 -2.66
CA SER A 136 -8.44 12.27 -3.83
C SER A 136 -7.63 12.90 -4.95
N TYR A 137 -6.81 12.08 -5.58
CA TYR A 137 -6.03 12.46 -6.75
C TYR A 137 -6.44 11.58 -7.93
N ARG A 138 -6.69 12.23 -9.07
CA ARG A 138 -6.95 11.56 -10.35
C ARG A 138 -5.92 12.05 -11.35
N ALA A 139 -5.03 11.18 -11.78
CA ALA A 139 -3.98 11.50 -12.74
C ALA A 139 -4.56 11.99 -14.08
N ASP A 140 -3.90 12.97 -14.69
CA ASP A 140 -4.19 13.38 -16.05
C ASP A 140 -3.81 12.27 -17.04
N LYS A 141 -4.59 12.13 -18.11
CA LYS A 141 -4.32 11.14 -19.16
C LYS A 141 -2.98 11.37 -19.85
N ASP A 142 -2.56 12.63 -19.95
CA ASP A 142 -1.27 12.97 -20.56
C ASP A 142 -0.11 12.57 -19.65
N LEU A 143 -0.25 12.69 -18.32
CA LEU A 143 0.75 12.17 -17.38
C LEU A 143 0.91 10.65 -17.56
N ILE A 144 -0.21 9.93 -17.63
CA ILE A 144 -0.19 8.46 -17.79
C ILE A 144 0.49 8.09 -19.11
N ARG A 145 0.08 8.72 -20.23
CA ARG A 145 0.66 8.46 -21.57
C ARG A 145 2.15 8.79 -21.65
N ASN A 146 2.57 9.90 -21.05
CA ASN A 146 3.97 10.31 -21.03
C ASN A 146 4.81 9.39 -20.16
N THR A 147 4.27 8.90 -19.05
CA THR A 147 4.92 7.91 -18.19
C THR A 147 5.11 6.58 -18.93
N ASP A 148 4.06 6.09 -19.59
CA ASP A 148 4.11 4.85 -20.36
C ASP A 148 5.13 4.94 -21.50
N ARG A 149 5.13 6.05 -22.28
CA ARG A 149 6.08 6.27 -23.38
C ARG A 149 7.55 6.28 -22.93
N LYS A 150 7.82 6.79 -21.72
CA LYS A 150 9.17 6.85 -21.14
C LYS A 150 9.57 5.60 -20.35
N CYS A 151 8.59 4.73 -20.06
CA CYS A 151 8.82 3.56 -19.24
C CYS A 151 9.39 2.40 -20.04
N THR A 152 10.58 1.94 -19.68
CA THR A 152 11.15 0.70 -20.21
C THR A 152 11.11 -0.35 -19.10
N LEU A 153 10.30 -1.39 -19.29
CA LEU A 153 10.10 -2.43 -18.29
C LEU A 153 11.05 -3.61 -18.50
N VAL A 154 11.64 -4.07 -17.42
CA VAL A 154 12.44 -5.30 -17.38
C VAL A 154 11.78 -6.27 -16.41
N ARG A 155 11.70 -7.54 -16.82
CA ARG A 155 11.15 -8.59 -15.96
C ARG A 155 12.04 -8.78 -14.73
N GLY A 156 11.45 -8.61 -13.55
CA GLY A 156 12.04 -8.95 -12.26
C GLY A 156 11.69 -10.40 -11.86
N GLY A 157 11.36 -10.58 -10.60
CA GLY A 157 10.97 -11.88 -10.06
C GLY A 157 9.49 -12.23 -10.25
N GLU A 158 9.12 -13.35 -9.65
CA GLU A 158 7.74 -13.76 -9.46
C GLU A 158 7.44 -13.86 -7.97
N SER A 159 6.27 -13.39 -7.57
CA SER A 159 5.77 -13.52 -6.20
C SER A 159 4.51 -14.37 -6.22
N ARG A 160 4.60 -15.57 -5.69
CA ARG A 160 3.46 -16.47 -5.54
C ARG A 160 2.83 -16.28 -4.17
N LEU A 161 1.54 -16.51 -4.08
CA LEU A 161 0.85 -16.57 -2.79
C LEU A 161 1.43 -17.74 -1.99
N LYS A 162 1.76 -17.48 -0.73
CA LYS A 162 2.12 -18.55 0.19
C LYS A 162 0.87 -19.40 0.43
N LYS A 163 0.85 -20.59 -0.15
CA LYS A 163 -0.18 -21.59 0.15
C LYS A 163 0.21 -22.31 1.44
N SER A 164 -0.78 -22.52 2.31
CA SER A 164 -0.56 -23.38 3.46
C SER A 164 -0.30 -24.82 2.99
N PRO A 165 0.64 -25.55 3.60
CA PRO A 165 0.81 -26.99 3.33
C PRO A 165 -0.32 -27.84 3.91
N PHE A 166 -1.22 -27.23 4.70
CA PHE A 166 -2.30 -27.91 5.42
C PHE A 166 -3.65 -27.65 4.77
N THR A 167 -4.55 -28.64 4.79
CA THR A 167 -5.95 -28.48 4.43
C THR A 167 -6.68 -27.54 5.43
N LEU A 168 -7.89 -27.11 5.09
CA LEU A 168 -8.67 -26.25 5.98
C LEU A 168 -8.98 -26.95 7.32
N GLU A 169 -9.36 -28.23 7.26
CA GLU A 169 -9.66 -29.06 8.42
C GLU A 169 -8.43 -29.20 9.34
N GLU A 170 -7.28 -29.48 8.77
CA GLU A 170 -6.03 -29.55 9.55
C GLU A 170 -5.66 -28.23 10.19
N ARG A 171 -5.90 -27.10 9.48
CA ARG A 171 -5.66 -25.78 10.06
C ARG A 171 -6.61 -25.46 11.22
N ILE A 172 -7.88 -25.82 11.08
CA ILE A 172 -8.88 -25.68 12.15
C ILE A 172 -8.46 -26.52 13.37
N GLN A 173 -8.05 -27.77 13.13
CA GLN A 173 -7.62 -28.67 14.22
C GLN A 173 -6.40 -28.11 14.94
N LYS A 174 -5.37 -27.68 14.20
CA LYS A 174 -4.18 -27.02 14.78
C LYS A 174 -4.54 -25.79 15.60
N ALA A 175 -5.47 -24.97 15.13
CA ALA A 175 -5.96 -23.81 15.86
C ALA A 175 -6.65 -24.19 17.16
N ARG A 176 -7.51 -25.21 17.14
CA ARG A 176 -8.19 -25.72 18.34
C ARG A 176 -7.18 -26.25 19.36
N ASP A 177 -6.21 -27.04 18.92
CA ASP A 177 -5.20 -27.63 19.81
C ASP A 177 -4.31 -26.56 20.43
N PHE A 178 -3.93 -25.57 19.66
CA PHE A 178 -3.21 -24.39 20.17
C PHE A 178 -4.02 -23.63 21.23
N MET A 179 -5.32 -23.38 20.96
CA MET A 179 -6.17 -22.67 21.91
C MET A 179 -6.49 -23.49 23.18
N LYS A 180 -6.51 -24.83 23.10
CA LYS A 180 -6.58 -25.70 24.29
C LYS A 180 -5.36 -25.53 25.18
N ALA A 181 -4.17 -25.41 24.58
CA ALA A 181 -2.92 -25.27 25.31
C ALA A 181 -2.68 -23.84 25.85
N HIS A 182 -3.10 -22.82 25.11
CA HIS A 182 -2.75 -21.41 25.38
C HIS A 182 -3.94 -20.52 25.72
N MET A 183 -5.16 -21.06 25.83
CA MET A 183 -6.42 -20.39 26.13
C MET A 183 -6.91 -19.41 25.05
N PHE A 184 -6.03 -18.73 24.34
CA PHE A 184 -6.36 -17.81 23.25
C PHE A 184 -5.29 -17.85 22.15
N MET A 185 -5.64 -17.35 20.99
CA MET A 185 -4.78 -17.25 19.80
C MET A 185 -4.92 -15.88 19.15
N LYS A 186 -3.82 -15.33 18.64
CA LYS A 186 -3.78 -14.13 17.81
C LYS A 186 -3.49 -14.47 16.36
N VAL A 187 -3.71 -13.53 15.45
CA VAL A 187 -3.40 -13.71 14.02
C VAL A 187 -1.94 -14.13 13.77
N PRO A 188 -0.91 -13.54 14.44
CA PRO A 188 0.47 -13.99 14.26
C PRO A 188 0.69 -15.48 14.61
N ASP A 189 0.04 -15.97 15.66
CA ASP A 189 0.17 -17.37 16.08
C ASP A 189 -0.41 -18.30 15.01
N TYR A 190 -1.56 -17.94 14.46
CA TYR A 190 -2.18 -18.70 13.36
C TYR A 190 -1.33 -18.68 12.07
N VAL A 191 -0.67 -17.57 11.79
CA VAL A 191 0.31 -17.49 10.68
C VAL A 191 1.44 -18.49 10.86
N GLN A 192 2.01 -18.58 12.06
CA GLN A 192 3.08 -19.52 12.38
C GLN A 192 2.61 -20.98 12.26
N LEU A 193 1.42 -21.30 12.76
CA LEU A 193 0.86 -22.64 12.74
C LEU A 193 0.51 -23.14 11.34
N THR A 194 0.05 -22.23 10.47
CA THR A 194 -0.56 -22.61 9.19
C THR A 194 0.30 -22.27 7.97
N GLY A 195 1.32 -21.42 8.13
CA GLY A 195 2.14 -20.91 7.04
C GLY A 195 1.42 -19.93 6.08
N LEU A 196 0.19 -19.54 6.39
CA LEU A 196 -0.58 -18.55 5.61
C LEU A 196 0.04 -17.16 5.70
N SER A 197 -0.29 -16.30 4.72
CA SER A 197 0.02 -14.87 4.83
C SER A 197 -0.83 -14.22 5.94
N ARG A 198 -0.35 -13.13 6.54
CA ARG A 198 -1.07 -12.45 7.63
C ARG A 198 -2.47 -12.00 7.24
N SER A 199 -2.65 -11.51 6.01
CA SER A 199 -3.96 -11.09 5.49
C SER A 199 -4.91 -12.27 5.34
N THR A 200 -4.45 -13.36 4.71
CA THR A 200 -5.22 -14.59 4.51
C THR A 200 -5.58 -15.24 5.85
N ALA A 201 -4.62 -15.32 6.78
CA ALA A 201 -4.84 -15.84 8.13
C ALA A 201 -5.88 -15.03 8.91
N ALA A 202 -5.82 -13.69 8.83
CA ALA A 202 -6.80 -12.83 9.50
C ALA A 202 -8.21 -12.98 8.92
N GLU A 203 -8.33 -13.13 7.60
CA GLU A 203 -9.61 -13.35 6.92
C GLU A 203 -10.18 -14.72 7.24
N GLU A 204 -9.35 -15.77 7.18
CA GLU A 204 -9.76 -17.13 7.51
C GLU A 204 -10.23 -17.23 8.96
N LEU A 205 -9.47 -16.69 9.92
CA LEU A 205 -9.88 -16.65 11.32
C LEU A 205 -11.19 -15.88 11.54
N ARG A 206 -11.44 -14.84 10.76
CA ARG A 206 -12.71 -14.10 10.84
C ARG A 206 -13.89 -14.98 10.38
N LYS A 207 -13.72 -15.71 9.27
CA LYS A 207 -14.71 -16.65 8.76
C LYS A 207 -14.95 -17.78 9.75
N LEU A 208 -13.88 -18.38 10.29
CA LEU A 208 -13.97 -19.45 11.30
C LEU A 208 -14.68 -18.99 12.57
N ALA A 209 -14.43 -17.78 13.05
CA ALA A 209 -15.09 -17.24 14.22
C ALA A 209 -16.58 -16.89 14.00
N SER A 210 -16.96 -16.64 12.75
CA SER A 210 -18.36 -16.39 12.36
C SER A 210 -19.17 -17.69 12.21
N ASP A 211 -18.50 -18.81 11.94
CA ASP A 211 -19.15 -20.12 11.78
C ASP A 211 -19.18 -20.87 13.13
N PRO A 212 -20.38 -21.13 13.71
CA PRO A 212 -20.52 -21.86 14.95
C PRO A 212 -19.95 -23.28 14.92
N SER A 213 -19.98 -23.94 13.76
CA SER A 213 -19.55 -25.34 13.60
C SER A 213 -18.05 -25.54 13.85
N THR A 214 -17.27 -24.48 13.68
CA THR A 214 -15.81 -24.51 13.87
C THR A 214 -15.40 -24.60 15.33
N GLY A 215 -16.30 -24.28 16.28
CA GLY A 215 -16.00 -24.21 17.73
C GLY A 215 -15.06 -23.06 18.12
N ILE A 216 -14.83 -22.11 17.19
CA ILE A 216 -13.98 -20.94 17.41
C ILE A 216 -14.85 -19.69 17.54
N THR A 217 -14.46 -18.76 18.39
CA THR A 217 -15.10 -17.45 18.50
C THR A 217 -14.04 -16.37 18.71
N SER A 218 -14.43 -15.10 18.68
CA SER A 218 -13.50 -14.00 18.90
C SER A 218 -13.99 -13.06 20.00
N ARG A 219 -13.04 -12.50 20.77
CA ARG A 219 -13.27 -11.45 21.77
C ARG A 219 -12.36 -10.24 21.48
N GLY A 220 -12.80 -9.06 21.87
CA GLY A 220 -12.07 -7.81 21.67
C GLY A 220 -12.23 -7.23 20.26
N GLN A 221 -11.69 -6.02 20.07
CA GLN A 221 -11.78 -5.27 18.82
C GLN A 221 -10.41 -4.80 18.35
N ARG A 222 -10.28 -4.56 17.06
CA ARG A 222 -9.07 -4.00 16.41
C ARG A 222 -7.80 -4.80 16.79
N SER A 223 -6.78 -4.13 17.33
CA SER A 223 -5.49 -4.73 17.70
C SER A 223 -5.55 -5.70 18.89
N GLN A 224 -6.61 -5.60 19.71
CA GLN A 224 -6.83 -6.47 20.87
C GLN A 224 -7.72 -7.68 20.57
N LYS A 225 -8.02 -7.96 19.31
CA LYS A 225 -8.85 -9.08 18.91
C LYS A 225 -8.13 -10.41 19.19
N LEU A 226 -8.77 -11.24 20.01
CA LEU A 226 -8.32 -12.58 20.38
C LEU A 226 -9.30 -13.62 19.86
N TYR A 227 -8.81 -14.80 19.53
CA TYR A 227 -9.61 -15.96 19.14
C TYR A 227 -9.53 -17.00 20.25
N ILE A 228 -10.68 -17.57 20.64
CA ILE A 228 -10.83 -18.53 21.73
C ILE A 228 -11.75 -19.66 21.30
N LEU A 229 -11.68 -20.80 22.00
CA LEU A 229 -12.68 -21.84 21.84
C LEU A 229 -14.04 -21.39 22.41
N ARG A 230 -15.13 -21.80 21.75
CA ARG A 230 -16.47 -21.58 22.29
C ARG A 230 -16.63 -22.40 23.58
N PRO A 231 -17.29 -21.87 24.62
CA PRO A 231 -17.46 -22.58 25.88
C PRO A 231 -18.17 -23.93 25.77
N GLU A 232 -18.99 -24.10 24.73
CA GLU A 232 -19.77 -25.35 24.49
C GLU A 232 -18.95 -26.46 23.83
N ALA A 233 -17.75 -26.14 23.31
CA ALA A 233 -16.87 -27.12 22.68
C ALA A 233 -15.89 -27.81 23.66
N VAL A 234 -16.05 -27.58 24.97
CA VAL A 234 -15.21 -28.14 26.05
C VAL A 234 -15.87 -29.34 26.71
N LYS A 235 -16.89 -29.95 26.09
CA LYS A 235 -17.43 -31.24 26.56
C LYS A 235 -16.69 -32.42 25.98
#